data_eecf7d65494d662c8315e9888d0f46f5
#
_entry.id   eecf7d65494d662c8315e9888d0f46f5
#
_cell.length_a   1.000
_cell.length_b   1.000
_cell.length_c   1.000
_cell.angle_alpha   90.00
_cell.angle_beta   90.00
_cell.angle_gamma   90.00
#
_symmetry.space_group_name_H-M   'P 1'
#
loop_
_entity.id
_entity.type
_entity.pdbx_description
1 polymer ?
#
loop_
_entity_poly.entity_id
_entity_poly.type
_entity_poly.pdbx_seq_one_letter_code
_entity_poly.pdbx_strand_id
1 'polypeptide(L)'
;LGLLNGGNCYGPRFRTGDGKEELYCVLGVWATDDEGMPRFDPAMLETVTHEFCHSYTNAVVDRHEAEFEPAGKKIFPHVREAMRRQAYGHWKTVMYESLVRACCVRYTARYRGPFAARAEVHSHKQRQFLWIEELSDLLGEYEADRDRYPTLDAFTPRIVAFFDDYAGTFAEEQAPLDARRPKVVSITPSPGARDVDPGLATVKVVFDRPMQDGSWSMVGGGPNFPEITGKPAYDASRTVWTVSVKLKPGWKYRFMLNSDRFQSFRSRDGVPLAPVDVTFTTREE
;
A
#
# COMPACT_ATOMS: atom_id res chain seq x y z
N LEU A 1 29.09 3.17 -2.82
CA LEU A 1 28.22 4.14 -3.49
C LEU A 1 27.69 3.58 -4.80
N GLY A 2 26.36 3.53 -4.94
CA GLY A 2 25.70 3.07 -6.16
C GLY A 2 25.51 4.22 -7.16
N LEU A 3 26.59 4.72 -7.74
CA LEU A 3 26.57 5.89 -8.63
C LEU A 3 25.64 5.72 -9.87
N LEU A 4 25.34 4.48 -10.26
CA LEU A 4 24.50 4.21 -11.43
C LEU A 4 23.04 3.87 -11.08
N ASN A 5 22.68 3.78 -9.81
CA ASN A 5 21.34 3.41 -9.37
C ASN A 5 20.43 4.60 -8.98
N GLY A 6 20.90 5.84 -9.23
CA GLY A 6 20.17 7.04 -8.86
C GLY A 6 19.97 7.14 -7.35
N GLY A 7 18.74 7.41 -6.91
CA GLY A 7 18.37 7.52 -5.50
C GLY A 7 17.99 6.21 -4.81
N ASN A 8 18.07 5.06 -5.47
CA ASN A 8 17.70 3.78 -4.88
C ASN A 8 18.72 3.30 -3.86
N CYS A 9 18.25 2.67 -2.78
CA CYS A 9 19.07 2.04 -1.76
C CYS A 9 18.68 0.57 -1.63
N TYR A 10 19.64 -0.30 -1.28
CA TYR A 10 19.39 -1.72 -1.04
C TYR A 10 20.53 -2.38 -0.28
N GLY A 11 20.21 -3.47 0.42
CA GLY A 11 21.14 -4.23 1.23
C GLY A 11 21.48 -5.62 0.60
N PRO A 12 22.38 -5.70 -0.40
CA PRO A 12 22.72 -6.97 -0.99
C PRO A 12 23.58 -7.83 -0.05
N ARG A 13 23.46 -9.13 -0.22
CA ARG A 13 24.21 -10.16 0.50
C ARG A 13 24.96 -11.02 -0.49
N PHE A 14 26.24 -11.26 -0.23
CA PHE A 14 27.11 -12.09 -1.06
C PHE A 14 27.76 -13.19 -0.24
N ARG A 15 27.99 -14.35 -0.87
CA ARG A 15 28.92 -15.35 -0.36
C ARG A 15 30.22 -15.26 -1.15
N THR A 16 31.31 -15.09 -0.44
CA THR A 16 32.64 -15.10 -0.99
C THR A 16 33.08 -16.54 -1.26
N GLY A 17 34.12 -16.70 -2.09
CA GLY A 17 34.62 -18.04 -2.49
C GLY A 17 35.16 -18.91 -1.33
N ASP A 18 35.50 -18.29 -0.19
CA ASP A 18 35.88 -18.96 1.07
C ASP A 18 34.66 -19.29 1.97
N GLY A 19 33.43 -19.04 1.48
CA GLY A 19 32.18 -19.36 2.18
C GLY A 19 31.74 -18.33 3.21
N LYS A 20 32.47 -17.22 3.38
CA LYS A 20 32.05 -16.12 4.24
C LYS A 20 30.90 -15.35 3.62
N GLU A 21 30.05 -14.83 4.47
CA GLU A 21 28.94 -13.99 4.06
C GLU A 21 29.28 -12.52 4.31
N GLU A 22 29.12 -11.71 3.28
CA GLU A 22 29.32 -10.26 3.33
C GLU A 22 28.01 -9.53 3.10
N LEU A 23 27.71 -8.59 3.97
CA LEU A 23 26.53 -7.73 3.92
C LEU A 23 26.94 -6.33 3.48
N TYR A 24 26.25 -5.81 2.51
CA TYR A 24 26.50 -4.47 1.98
C TYR A 24 25.26 -3.59 2.13
N CYS A 25 25.48 -2.31 2.31
CA CYS A 25 24.45 -1.29 2.16
C CYS A 25 24.84 -0.40 0.98
N VAL A 26 24.07 -0.46 -0.09
CA VAL A 26 24.26 0.39 -1.27
C VAL A 26 23.34 1.59 -1.10
N LEU A 27 23.93 2.78 -1.00
CA LEU A 27 23.21 4.04 -0.87
C LEU A 27 23.15 4.76 -2.21
N GLY A 28 21.97 5.23 -2.57
CA GLY A 28 21.77 6.14 -3.67
C GLY A 28 22.31 7.53 -3.36
N VAL A 29 22.54 8.33 -4.39
CA VAL A 29 22.96 9.73 -4.26
C VAL A 29 21.70 10.60 -4.33
N TRP A 30 21.34 11.23 -3.20
CA TRP A 30 20.16 12.10 -3.11
C TRP A 30 20.50 13.59 -3.21
N ALA A 31 21.73 13.94 -2.84
CA ALA A 31 22.24 15.29 -2.94
C ALA A 31 23.73 15.28 -3.24
N THR A 32 24.20 16.33 -3.90
CA THR A 32 25.61 16.59 -4.14
C THR A 32 26.00 17.95 -3.57
N ASP A 33 27.30 18.16 -3.35
CA ASP A 33 27.85 19.48 -3.12
C ASP A 33 28.08 20.24 -4.46
N ASP A 34 28.66 21.42 -4.38
CA ASP A 34 28.90 22.29 -5.55
C ASP A 34 29.94 21.69 -6.52
N GLU A 35 30.78 20.76 -6.05
CA GLU A 35 31.77 20.03 -6.84
C GLU A 35 31.16 18.72 -7.44
N GLY A 36 29.90 18.44 -7.17
CA GLY A 36 29.20 17.22 -7.64
C GLY A 36 29.50 15.97 -6.82
N MET A 37 30.15 16.09 -5.66
CA MET A 37 30.38 14.96 -4.76
C MET A 37 29.15 14.62 -3.94
N PRO A 38 28.86 13.32 -3.70
CA PRO A 38 27.72 12.90 -2.89
C PRO A 38 27.78 13.47 -1.47
N ARG A 39 26.65 14.05 -1.05
CA ARG A 39 26.47 14.52 0.33
C ARG A 39 25.71 13.47 1.14
N PHE A 40 26.24 13.17 2.32
CA PHE A 40 25.59 12.31 3.30
C PHE A 40 25.26 13.16 4.54
N ASP A 41 23.98 13.21 4.87
CA ASP A 41 23.53 13.86 6.09
C ASP A 41 23.05 12.81 7.13
N PRO A 42 22.89 13.20 8.40
CA PRO A 42 22.43 12.30 9.45
C PRO A 42 21.06 11.67 9.20
N ALA A 43 20.21 12.26 8.33
CA ALA A 43 18.91 11.67 7.99
C ALA A 43 19.05 10.38 7.19
N MET A 44 20.16 10.22 6.46
CA MET A 44 20.44 8.96 5.74
C MET A 44 20.66 7.76 6.67
N LEU A 45 20.95 7.98 7.97
CA LEU A 45 21.12 6.89 8.93
C LEU A 45 19.85 6.04 9.07
N GLU A 46 18.68 6.62 8.89
CA GLU A 46 17.41 5.88 8.88
C GLU A 46 17.38 4.88 7.71
N THR A 47 17.78 5.32 6.53
CA THR A 47 17.89 4.46 5.34
C THR A 47 18.96 3.38 5.52
N VAL A 48 20.13 3.72 6.04
CA VAL A 48 21.19 2.74 6.34
C VAL A 48 20.67 1.66 7.28
N THR A 49 20.00 2.06 8.37
CA THR A 49 19.41 1.13 9.33
C THR A 49 18.38 0.22 8.65
N HIS A 50 17.50 0.80 7.82
CA HIS A 50 16.49 0.07 7.07
C HIS A 50 17.11 -0.99 6.15
N GLU A 51 18.07 -0.62 5.34
CA GLU A 51 18.72 -1.53 4.38
C GLU A 51 19.53 -2.64 5.09
N PHE A 52 20.18 -2.34 6.20
CA PHE A 52 20.83 -3.38 6.99
C PHE A 52 19.81 -4.32 7.66
N CYS A 53 18.66 -3.83 8.10
CA CYS A 53 17.60 -4.69 8.63
C CYS A 53 17.14 -5.72 7.59
N HIS A 54 17.01 -5.35 6.31
CA HIS A 54 16.70 -6.30 5.24
C HIS A 54 17.68 -7.47 5.18
N SER A 55 18.96 -7.21 5.37
CA SER A 55 20.00 -8.26 5.34
C SER A 55 19.81 -9.32 6.43
N TYR A 56 19.14 -9.00 7.52
CA TYR A 56 18.89 -9.95 8.62
C TYR A 56 17.48 -10.52 8.61
N THR A 57 16.47 -9.69 8.38
CA THR A 57 15.06 -10.08 8.54
C THR A 57 14.49 -10.82 7.34
N ASN A 58 14.90 -10.46 6.09
CA ASN A 58 14.38 -11.12 4.90
C ASN A 58 14.68 -12.62 4.90
N ALA A 59 15.90 -12.99 5.28
CA ALA A 59 16.32 -14.39 5.36
C ALA A 59 15.50 -15.18 6.41
N VAL A 60 15.00 -14.54 7.46
CA VAL A 60 14.11 -15.17 8.44
C VAL A 60 12.75 -15.46 7.80
N VAL A 61 12.14 -14.47 7.14
CA VAL A 61 10.87 -14.68 6.44
C VAL A 61 11.00 -15.73 5.33
N ASP A 62 12.15 -15.79 4.62
CA ASP A 62 12.39 -16.80 3.58
C ASP A 62 12.42 -18.21 4.14
N ARG A 63 13.11 -18.42 5.27
CA ARG A 63 13.18 -19.74 5.91
C ARG A 63 11.84 -20.21 6.47
N HIS A 64 11.00 -19.28 6.89
CA HIS A 64 9.70 -19.53 7.50
C HIS A 64 8.52 -19.10 6.59
N GLU A 65 8.74 -19.09 5.27
CA GLU A 65 7.75 -18.60 4.29
C GLU A 65 6.38 -19.28 4.45
N ALA A 66 6.39 -20.60 4.58
CA ALA A 66 5.16 -21.39 4.72
C ALA A 66 4.35 -21.03 5.99
N GLU A 67 5.03 -20.59 7.04
CA GLU A 67 4.41 -20.20 8.31
C GLU A 67 3.84 -18.79 8.24
N PHE A 68 4.49 -17.86 7.52
CA PHE A 68 4.00 -16.49 7.31
C PHE A 68 2.90 -16.39 6.26
N GLU A 69 2.84 -17.31 5.30
CA GLU A 69 1.95 -17.24 4.13
C GLU A 69 0.48 -17.12 4.49
N PRO A 70 -0.08 -17.91 5.47
CA PRO A 70 -1.51 -17.84 5.80
C PRO A 70 -1.95 -16.45 6.27
N ALA A 71 -1.22 -15.86 7.21
CA ALA A 71 -1.50 -14.52 7.73
C ALA A 71 -1.26 -13.45 6.65
N GLY A 72 -0.13 -13.55 5.94
CA GLY A 72 0.20 -12.64 4.86
C GLY A 72 -0.87 -12.57 3.77
N LYS A 73 -1.38 -13.71 3.35
CA LYS A 73 -2.47 -13.80 2.36
C LYS A 73 -3.80 -13.27 2.87
N LYS A 74 -4.08 -13.36 4.18
CA LYS A 74 -5.28 -12.78 4.78
C LYS A 74 -5.20 -11.26 4.90
N ILE A 75 -4.05 -10.72 5.32
CA ILE A 75 -3.84 -9.28 5.55
C ILE A 75 -3.70 -8.53 4.22
N PHE A 76 -2.93 -9.07 3.27
CA PHE A 76 -2.54 -8.36 2.04
C PHE A 76 -3.69 -7.81 1.21
N PRO A 77 -4.83 -8.51 1.00
CA PRO A 77 -5.96 -7.96 0.25
C PRO A 77 -6.48 -6.61 0.78
N HIS A 78 -6.45 -6.41 2.08
CA HIS A 78 -6.99 -5.22 2.75
C HIS A 78 -6.06 -4.00 2.61
N VAL A 79 -4.74 -4.23 2.49
CA VAL A 79 -3.73 -3.16 2.36
C VAL A 79 -3.12 -3.09 0.96
N ARG A 80 -3.55 -3.97 0.03
CA ARG A 80 -2.97 -4.19 -1.30
C ARG A 80 -2.73 -2.90 -2.07
N GLU A 81 -3.73 -2.03 -2.12
CA GLU A 81 -3.65 -0.83 -2.95
C GLU A 81 -2.59 0.14 -2.42
N ALA A 82 -2.55 0.35 -1.11
CA ALA A 82 -1.54 1.17 -0.47
C ALA A 82 -0.13 0.57 -0.59
N MET A 83 -0.02 -0.75 -0.48
CA MET A 83 1.25 -1.47 -0.62
C MET A 83 1.78 -1.41 -2.06
N ARG A 84 0.90 -1.57 -3.07
CA ARG A 84 1.29 -1.45 -4.48
C ARG A 84 1.82 -0.06 -4.84
N ARG A 85 1.30 1.01 -4.25
CA ARG A 85 1.84 2.37 -4.44
C ARG A 85 3.26 2.53 -3.91
N GLN A 86 3.65 1.71 -2.96
CA GLN A 86 4.98 1.64 -2.39
C GLN A 86 5.87 0.57 -3.08
N ALA A 87 5.41 0.02 -4.22
CA ALA A 87 6.04 -1.08 -4.96
C ALA A 87 6.00 -2.45 -4.25
N TYR A 88 5.18 -2.62 -3.20
CA TYR A 88 5.02 -3.88 -2.48
C TYR A 88 3.84 -4.66 -3.04
N GLY A 89 4.05 -5.34 -4.16
CA GLY A 89 3.01 -6.02 -4.94
C GLY A 89 2.61 -7.41 -4.43
N HIS A 90 3.26 -7.93 -3.40
CA HIS A 90 3.10 -9.30 -2.90
C HIS A 90 3.08 -9.34 -1.38
N TRP A 91 2.30 -10.27 -0.79
CA TRP A 91 2.20 -10.43 0.67
C TRP A 91 3.58 -10.64 1.34
N LYS A 92 4.46 -11.43 0.73
CA LYS A 92 5.79 -11.73 1.26
C LYS A 92 6.66 -10.48 1.39
N THR A 93 6.60 -9.58 0.39
CA THR A 93 7.28 -8.28 0.47
C THR A 93 6.75 -7.44 1.63
N VAL A 94 5.44 -7.51 1.90
CA VAL A 94 4.84 -6.81 3.05
C VAL A 94 5.36 -7.39 4.37
N MET A 95 5.57 -8.71 4.48
CA MET A 95 6.18 -9.33 5.68
C MET A 95 7.64 -8.89 5.86
N TYR A 96 8.44 -8.85 4.79
CA TYR A 96 9.80 -8.30 4.84
C TYR A 96 9.81 -6.89 5.40
N GLU A 97 9.05 -6.01 4.78
CA GLU A 97 8.95 -4.60 5.17
C GLU A 97 8.42 -4.42 6.60
N SER A 98 7.49 -5.27 7.04
CA SER A 98 6.96 -5.24 8.40
C SER A 98 8.04 -5.47 9.44
N LEU A 99 8.87 -6.50 9.27
CA LEU A 99 9.96 -6.79 10.19
C LEU A 99 11.05 -5.73 10.14
N VAL A 100 11.45 -5.29 8.94
CA VAL A 100 12.42 -4.20 8.76
C VAL A 100 11.97 -2.94 9.52
N ARG A 101 10.74 -2.50 9.28
CA ARG A 101 10.18 -1.28 9.89
C ARG A 101 10.04 -1.41 11.41
N ALA A 102 9.64 -2.58 11.90
CA ALA A 102 9.59 -2.80 13.35
C ALA A 102 10.98 -2.73 13.99
N CYS A 103 12.01 -3.28 13.33
CA CYS A 103 13.40 -3.13 13.78
C CYS A 103 13.86 -1.66 13.76
N CYS A 104 13.49 -0.89 12.73
CA CYS A 104 13.78 0.56 12.67
C CYS A 104 13.13 1.31 13.82
N VAL A 105 11.86 1.03 14.13
CA VAL A 105 11.17 1.62 15.29
C VAL A 105 11.89 1.28 16.60
N ARG A 106 12.36 0.02 16.78
CA ARG A 106 13.16 -0.39 17.96
C ARG A 106 14.47 0.38 18.04
N TYR A 107 15.18 0.48 16.91
CA TYR A 107 16.41 1.27 16.82
C TYR A 107 16.16 2.73 17.21
N THR A 108 15.12 3.34 16.65
CA THR A 108 14.76 4.74 16.95
C THR A 108 14.37 4.92 18.41
N ALA A 109 13.61 3.99 18.99
CA ALA A 109 13.27 4.03 20.42
C ALA A 109 14.51 4.03 21.31
N ARG A 110 15.51 3.22 20.96
CA ARG A 110 16.74 3.07 21.73
C ARG A 110 17.68 4.27 21.63
N TYR A 111 17.84 4.84 20.43
CA TYR A 111 18.89 5.83 20.16
C TYR A 111 18.39 7.28 20.04
N ARG A 112 17.08 7.45 19.74
CA ARG A 112 16.44 8.78 19.58
C ARG A 112 15.30 9.02 20.59
N GLY A 113 14.95 7.99 21.33
CA GLY A 113 13.95 8.04 22.41
C GLY A 113 12.51 7.78 21.97
N PRO A 114 11.60 7.65 22.94
CA PRO A 114 10.24 7.18 22.71
C PRO A 114 9.37 8.15 21.90
N PHE A 115 9.67 9.43 21.93
CA PHE A 115 8.93 10.42 21.14
C PHE A 115 9.18 10.24 19.63
N ALA A 116 10.45 10.08 19.23
CA ALA A 116 10.83 9.84 17.85
C ALA A 116 10.26 8.50 17.35
N ALA A 117 10.32 7.45 18.16
CA ALA A 117 9.74 6.15 17.84
C ALA A 117 8.22 6.23 17.60
N ARG A 118 7.48 6.97 18.42
CA ARG A 118 6.03 7.19 18.22
C ARG A 118 5.74 7.92 16.90
N ALA A 119 6.54 8.90 16.53
CA ALA A 119 6.40 9.62 15.26
C ALA A 119 6.65 8.67 14.07
N GLU A 120 7.63 7.78 14.18
CA GLU A 120 7.93 6.76 13.17
C GLU A 120 6.81 5.73 13.05
N VAL A 121 6.29 5.21 14.16
CA VAL A 121 5.09 4.34 14.20
C VAL A 121 3.92 5.01 13.48
N HIS A 122 3.65 6.28 13.80
CA HIS A 122 2.56 7.03 13.16
C HIS A 122 2.78 7.12 11.63
N SER A 123 4.00 7.42 11.19
CA SER A 123 4.36 7.46 9.76
C SER A 123 4.13 6.11 9.08
N HIS A 124 4.49 5.00 9.72
CA HIS A 124 4.27 3.67 9.18
C HIS A 124 2.78 3.29 9.13
N LYS A 125 1.99 3.64 10.16
CA LYS A 125 0.53 3.43 10.15
C LYS A 125 -0.14 4.23 9.01
N GLN A 126 0.30 5.45 8.71
CA GLN A 126 -0.16 6.21 7.54
C GLN A 126 0.18 5.52 6.21
N ARG A 127 1.28 4.76 6.14
CA ARG A 127 1.65 3.90 5.01
C ARG A 127 0.94 2.56 5.00
N GLN A 128 -0.04 2.36 5.89
CA GLN A 128 -0.85 1.15 6.03
C GLN A 128 -0.12 -0.08 6.60
N PHE A 129 0.97 0.12 7.32
CA PHE A 129 1.53 -0.88 8.23
C PHE A 129 0.85 -0.77 9.60
N LEU A 130 -0.42 -1.17 9.66
CA LEU A 130 -1.29 -0.89 10.81
C LEU A 130 -0.84 -1.62 12.10
N TRP A 131 -0.20 -2.76 11.94
CA TRP A 131 0.32 -3.64 13.00
C TRP A 131 1.68 -3.25 13.56
N ILE A 132 2.28 -2.17 13.07
CA ILE A 132 3.70 -1.87 13.29
C ILE A 132 4.04 -1.59 14.76
N GLU A 133 3.13 -1.00 15.51
CA GLU A 133 3.33 -0.67 16.93
C GLU A 133 3.42 -1.95 17.75
N GLU A 134 2.42 -2.81 17.61
CA GLU A 134 2.30 -4.08 18.33
C GLU A 134 3.44 -5.04 17.95
N LEU A 135 3.84 -5.06 16.66
CA LEU A 135 4.98 -5.84 16.20
C LEU A 135 6.31 -5.30 16.78
N SER A 136 6.47 -3.99 16.86
CA SER A 136 7.62 -3.36 17.48
C SER A 136 7.69 -3.69 18.98
N ASP A 137 6.56 -3.66 19.68
CA ASP A 137 6.50 -4.02 21.10
C ASP A 137 6.86 -5.49 21.31
N LEU A 138 6.38 -6.39 20.45
CA LEU A 138 6.75 -7.81 20.44
C LEU A 138 8.26 -8.00 20.24
N LEU A 139 8.89 -7.26 19.33
CA LEU A 139 10.35 -7.29 19.17
C LEU A 139 11.09 -6.76 20.41
N GLY A 140 10.44 -5.92 21.22
CA GLY A 140 10.95 -5.53 22.53
C GLY A 140 11.07 -6.71 23.49
N GLU A 141 10.17 -7.70 23.46
CA GLU A 141 10.28 -8.94 24.24
C GLU A 141 11.49 -9.78 23.79
N TYR A 142 11.75 -9.83 22.46
CA TYR A 142 12.94 -10.48 21.92
C TYR A 142 14.24 -9.83 22.43
N GLU A 143 14.28 -8.50 22.47
CA GLU A 143 15.45 -7.76 22.98
C GLU A 143 15.67 -7.98 24.48
N ALA A 144 14.59 -8.12 25.25
CA ALA A 144 14.64 -8.27 26.70
C ALA A 144 15.04 -9.68 27.16
N ASP A 145 14.86 -10.71 26.35
CA ASP A 145 15.11 -12.11 26.74
C ASP A 145 15.99 -12.83 25.69
N ARG A 146 17.23 -12.32 25.53
CA ARG A 146 18.21 -12.87 24.57
C ARG A 146 18.78 -14.21 25.01
N ASP A 147 18.68 -14.58 26.25
CA ASP A 147 19.10 -15.89 26.75
C ASP A 147 18.14 -16.99 26.24
N ARG A 148 16.85 -16.70 26.25
CA ARG A 148 15.82 -17.60 25.71
C ARG A 148 15.77 -17.57 24.18
N TYR A 149 15.97 -16.40 23.60
CA TYR A 149 15.88 -16.16 22.15
C TYR A 149 17.22 -15.63 21.61
N PRO A 150 18.24 -16.48 21.45
CA PRO A 150 19.58 -16.04 21.04
C PRO A 150 19.61 -15.49 19.60
N THR A 151 18.66 -15.91 18.76
CA THR A 151 18.54 -15.46 17.36
C THR A 151 17.09 -15.05 17.05
N LEU A 152 16.91 -14.27 16.00
CA LEU A 152 15.57 -13.91 15.51
C LEU A 152 14.82 -15.16 15.00
N ASP A 153 15.50 -16.14 14.44
CA ASP A 153 14.92 -17.44 14.07
C ASP A 153 14.28 -18.14 15.29
N ALA A 154 14.95 -18.15 16.43
CA ALA A 154 14.39 -18.73 17.65
C ALA A 154 13.14 -17.99 18.16
N PHE A 155 13.00 -16.72 17.82
CA PHE A 155 11.84 -15.89 18.16
C PHE A 155 10.73 -15.93 17.09
N THR A 156 11.01 -16.39 15.89
CA THR A 156 10.07 -16.38 14.75
C THR A 156 8.71 -17.02 15.06
N PRO A 157 8.60 -18.13 15.79
CA PRO A 157 7.28 -18.68 16.16
C PRO A 157 6.36 -17.67 16.88
N ARG A 158 6.93 -16.76 17.67
CA ARG A 158 6.18 -15.69 18.34
C ARG A 158 5.70 -14.64 17.34
N ILE A 159 6.53 -14.31 16.33
CA ILE A 159 6.19 -13.38 15.27
C ILE A 159 5.09 -13.96 14.37
N VAL A 160 5.19 -15.24 14.02
CA VAL A 160 4.15 -15.94 13.23
C VAL A 160 2.83 -15.94 13.98
N ALA A 161 2.82 -16.36 15.25
CA ALA A 161 1.62 -16.35 16.09
C ALA A 161 0.99 -14.95 16.18
N PHE A 162 1.80 -13.90 16.34
CA PHE A 162 1.33 -12.52 16.30
C PHE A 162 0.59 -12.18 14.98
N PHE A 163 1.17 -12.55 13.84
CA PHE A 163 0.53 -12.26 12.56
C PHE A 163 -0.73 -13.09 12.33
N ASP A 164 -0.78 -14.34 12.81
CA ASP A 164 -1.98 -15.18 12.72
C ASP A 164 -3.12 -14.60 13.56
N ASP A 165 -2.84 -14.19 14.79
CA ASP A 165 -3.81 -13.54 15.69
C ASP A 165 -4.27 -12.20 15.10
N TYR A 166 -3.33 -11.38 14.62
CA TYR A 166 -3.64 -10.09 14.00
C TYR A 166 -4.51 -10.26 12.74
N ALA A 167 -4.18 -11.25 11.89
CA ALA A 167 -4.97 -11.54 10.69
C ALA A 167 -6.39 -12.01 11.01
N GLY A 168 -6.57 -12.76 12.11
CA GLY A 168 -7.88 -13.16 12.61
C GLY A 168 -8.73 -11.96 13.02
N THR A 169 -8.24 -11.17 13.96
CA THR A 169 -8.91 -9.97 14.49
C THR A 169 -9.15 -8.91 13.40
N PHE A 170 -8.15 -8.67 12.57
CA PHE A 170 -8.25 -7.69 11.49
C PHE A 170 -9.34 -8.02 10.47
N ALA A 171 -9.47 -9.30 10.11
CA ALA A 171 -10.54 -9.76 9.21
C ALA A 171 -11.93 -9.61 9.85
N GLU A 172 -12.05 -9.88 11.15
CA GLU A 172 -13.30 -9.71 11.90
C GLU A 172 -13.70 -8.23 12.03
N GLU A 173 -12.76 -7.34 12.26
CA GLU A 173 -13.00 -5.89 12.35
C GLU A 173 -13.34 -5.26 10.99
N GLN A 174 -12.75 -5.75 9.90
CA GLN A 174 -13.02 -5.24 8.54
C GLN A 174 -14.35 -5.74 7.98
N ALA A 175 -14.79 -6.95 8.32
CA ALA A 175 -16.03 -7.54 7.80
C ALA A 175 -17.28 -6.66 8.02
N PRO A 176 -17.51 -6.04 9.20
CA PRO A 176 -18.63 -5.12 9.39
C PRO A 176 -18.52 -3.84 8.56
N LEU A 177 -17.30 -3.31 8.37
CA LEU A 177 -17.05 -2.13 7.54
C LEU A 177 -17.31 -2.43 6.07
N ASP A 178 -16.82 -3.56 5.57
CA ASP A 178 -17.03 -3.99 4.19
C ASP A 178 -18.49 -4.32 3.91
N ALA A 179 -19.21 -4.88 4.87
CA ALA A 179 -20.67 -5.09 4.77
C ALA A 179 -21.45 -3.76 4.69
N ARG A 180 -20.96 -2.69 5.31
CA ARG A 180 -21.55 -1.36 5.29
C ARG A 180 -21.15 -0.53 4.07
N ARG A 181 -20.10 -0.90 3.33
CA ARG A 181 -19.70 -0.18 2.12
C ARG A 181 -20.79 -0.21 1.07
N PRO A 182 -21.05 0.91 0.39
CA PRO A 182 -21.90 0.90 -0.78
C PRO A 182 -21.25 0.04 -1.88
N LYS A 183 -22.07 -0.62 -2.69
CA LYS A 183 -21.62 -1.42 -3.83
C LYS A 183 -22.13 -0.82 -5.13
N VAL A 184 -21.32 -0.91 -6.16
CA VAL A 184 -21.76 -0.58 -7.51
C VAL A 184 -22.59 -1.75 -8.05
N VAL A 185 -23.83 -1.47 -8.43
CA VAL A 185 -24.74 -2.45 -9.05
C VAL A 185 -24.50 -2.49 -10.56
N SER A 186 -24.31 -1.33 -11.20
CA SER A 186 -24.00 -1.25 -12.61
C SER A 186 -23.27 0.04 -12.97
N ILE A 187 -22.51 -0.01 -14.05
CA ILE A 187 -21.87 1.16 -14.67
C ILE A 187 -22.20 1.16 -16.16
N THR A 188 -22.51 2.31 -16.71
CA THR A 188 -22.64 2.52 -18.14
C THR A 188 -21.65 3.60 -18.59
N PRO A 189 -20.70 3.30 -19.51
CA PRO A 189 -20.48 2.00 -20.17
C PRO A 189 -19.99 0.94 -19.18
N SER A 190 -20.32 -0.34 -19.44
CA SER A 190 -19.88 -1.44 -18.56
C SER A 190 -18.36 -1.56 -18.54
N PRO A 191 -17.74 -1.81 -17.38
CA PRO A 191 -16.32 -2.07 -17.30
C PRO A 191 -15.90 -3.23 -18.21
N GLY A 192 -14.84 -3.00 -19.00
CA GLY A 192 -14.33 -3.97 -19.98
C GLY A 192 -15.05 -3.97 -21.34
N ALA A 193 -16.10 -3.17 -21.54
CA ALA A 193 -16.79 -3.06 -22.83
C ALA A 193 -15.84 -2.60 -23.94
N ARG A 194 -15.94 -3.23 -25.13
CA ARG A 194 -15.03 -2.97 -26.25
C ARG A 194 -15.71 -2.35 -27.48
N ASP A 195 -17.01 -2.16 -27.43
CA ASP A 195 -17.83 -1.68 -28.55
C ASP A 195 -18.81 -0.60 -28.08
N VAL A 196 -18.30 0.37 -27.32
CA VAL A 196 -19.11 1.44 -26.78
C VAL A 196 -19.38 2.48 -27.87
N ASP A 197 -20.62 2.93 -27.99
CA ASP A 197 -20.99 4.01 -28.91
C ASP A 197 -20.25 5.30 -28.54
N PRO A 198 -19.43 5.88 -29.44
CA PRO A 198 -18.78 7.18 -29.17
C PRO A 198 -19.78 8.32 -29.00
N GLY A 199 -21.03 8.18 -29.50
CA GLY A 199 -22.12 9.11 -29.26
C GLY A 199 -22.72 9.07 -27.86
N LEU A 200 -22.29 8.13 -26.99
CA LEU A 200 -22.75 8.07 -25.61
C LEU A 200 -22.35 9.34 -24.85
N ALA A 201 -23.34 10.10 -24.42
CA ALA A 201 -23.15 11.43 -23.81
C ALA A 201 -23.05 11.38 -22.27
N THR A 202 -23.19 10.22 -21.64
CA THR A 202 -23.32 10.14 -20.18
C THR A 202 -22.68 8.87 -19.62
N VAL A 203 -21.82 9.02 -18.61
CA VAL A 203 -21.44 7.93 -17.71
C VAL A 203 -22.45 7.85 -16.58
N LYS A 204 -22.99 6.66 -16.33
CA LYS A 204 -24.00 6.41 -15.29
C LYS A 204 -23.48 5.32 -14.34
N VAL A 205 -23.62 5.54 -13.04
CA VAL A 205 -23.29 4.56 -11.99
C VAL A 205 -24.52 4.34 -11.12
N VAL A 206 -24.87 3.08 -10.89
CA VAL A 206 -25.98 2.67 -10.00
C VAL A 206 -25.39 2.02 -8.77
N PHE A 207 -25.82 2.46 -7.59
CA PHE A 207 -25.40 1.94 -6.30
C PHE A 207 -26.51 1.13 -5.61
N ASP A 208 -26.14 0.22 -4.73
CA ASP A 208 -27.05 -0.63 -3.95
C ASP A 208 -27.79 0.14 -2.83
N ARG A 209 -27.39 1.35 -2.55
CA ARG A 209 -27.95 2.19 -1.48
C ARG A 209 -27.79 3.68 -1.76
N PRO A 210 -28.54 4.55 -1.05
CA PRO A 210 -28.41 6.00 -1.19
C PRO A 210 -27.01 6.51 -0.82
N MET A 211 -26.45 7.33 -1.69
CA MET A 211 -25.14 7.96 -1.53
C MET A 211 -25.28 9.37 -0.91
N GLN A 212 -24.18 9.90 -0.40
CA GLN A 212 -24.09 11.27 0.11
C GLN A 212 -24.19 12.25 -1.04
N ASP A 213 -25.17 13.14 -0.98
CA ASP A 213 -25.40 14.16 -2.01
C ASP A 213 -24.25 15.16 -2.11
N GLY A 214 -23.96 15.62 -3.33
CA GLY A 214 -22.87 16.56 -3.59
C GLY A 214 -21.48 16.00 -3.42
N SER A 215 -21.33 14.69 -3.20
CA SER A 215 -20.05 14.03 -2.90
C SER A 215 -19.75 12.92 -3.89
N TRP A 216 -18.65 13.05 -4.66
CA TRP A 216 -18.17 12.06 -5.62
C TRP A 216 -16.67 12.21 -5.88
N SER A 217 -16.01 11.15 -6.33
CA SER A 217 -14.62 11.12 -6.78
C SER A 217 -14.48 10.24 -8.03
N MET A 218 -14.59 10.85 -9.21
CA MET A 218 -14.17 10.22 -10.47
C MET A 218 -12.72 10.61 -10.70
N VAL A 219 -11.82 9.63 -10.56
CA VAL A 219 -10.37 9.85 -10.48
C VAL A 219 -9.69 9.34 -11.74
N GLY A 220 -8.84 10.15 -12.31
CA GLY A 220 -8.08 9.85 -13.51
C GLY A 220 -7.48 11.10 -14.10
N GLY A 221 -6.88 10.96 -15.28
CA GLY A 221 -6.27 12.08 -15.99
C GLY A 221 -5.61 11.64 -17.28
N GLY A 222 -5.07 12.61 -18.02
CA GLY A 222 -4.43 12.38 -19.30
C GLY A 222 -5.40 12.01 -20.41
N PRO A 223 -4.89 11.55 -21.57
CA PRO A 223 -5.69 11.37 -22.79
C PRO A 223 -6.75 10.27 -22.67
N ASN A 224 -6.60 9.34 -21.72
CA ASN A 224 -7.54 8.23 -21.54
C ASN A 224 -8.67 8.55 -20.52
N PHE A 225 -8.68 9.75 -19.93
CA PHE A 225 -9.77 10.19 -19.09
C PHE A 225 -10.88 10.82 -19.97
N PRO A 226 -12.16 10.48 -19.75
CA PRO A 226 -13.26 11.08 -20.52
C PRO A 226 -13.30 12.59 -20.34
N GLU A 227 -13.55 13.33 -21.42
CA GLU A 227 -13.80 14.76 -21.33
C GLU A 227 -15.15 15.00 -20.63
N ILE A 228 -15.13 15.65 -19.47
CA ILE A 228 -16.34 15.99 -18.71
C ILE A 228 -16.96 17.24 -19.33
N THR A 229 -18.22 17.15 -19.78
CA THR A 229 -18.93 18.24 -20.46
C THR A 229 -20.07 18.84 -19.62
N GLY A 230 -20.38 18.23 -18.47
CA GLY A 230 -21.45 18.70 -17.60
C GLY A 230 -21.18 18.42 -16.13
N LYS A 231 -21.96 19.06 -15.27
CA LYS A 231 -21.84 18.88 -13.81
C LYS A 231 -22.36 17.50 -13.40
N PRO A 232 -21.58 16.72 -12.65
CA PRO A 232 -22.05 15.45 -12.08
C PRO A 232 -23.22 15.67 -11.10
N ALA A 233 -24.15 14.73 -11.05
CA ALA A 233 -25.28 14.79 -10.14
C ALA A 233 -25.80 13.40 -9.76
N TYR A 234 -26.43 13.31 -8.60
CA TYR A 234 -27.28 12.19 -8.22
C TYR A 234 -28.74 12.43 -8.62
N ASP A 235 -29.47 11.34 -8.82
CA ASP A 235 -30.93 11.38 -8.93
C ASP A 235 -31.60 11.64 -7.56
N ALA A 236 -32.94 11.77 -7.56
CA ALA A 236 -33.68 12.00 -6.33
C ALA A 236 -33.54 10.88 -5.29
N SER A 237 -33.33 9.64 -5.71
CA SER A 237 -33.10 8.49 -4.82
C SER A 237 -31.69 8.46 -4.25
N ARG A 238 -30.76 9.20 -4.87
CA ARG A 238 -29.32 9.18 -4.60
C ARG A 238 -28.65 7.83 -4.83
N THR A 239 -29.32 6.94 -5.54
CA THR A 239 -28.74 5.63 -5.92
C THR A 239 -28.17 5.64 -7.33
N VAL A 240 -28.44 6.65 -8.13
CA VAL A 240 -27.93 6.82 -9.49
C VAL A 240 -27.11 8.11 -9.59
N TRP A 241 -25.85 7.98 -9.94
CA TRP A 241 -24.97 9.11 -10.26
C TRP A 241 -24.71 9.16 -11.76
N THR A 242 -24.72 10.36 -12.31
CA THR A 242 -24.48 10.62 -13.73
C THR A 242 -23.52 11.78 -13.94
N VAL A 243 -22.72 11.68 -15.00
CA VAL A 243 -21.89 12.78 -15.49
C VAL A 243 -21.92 12.81 -17.01
N SER A 244 -22.07 14.00 -17.58
CA SER A 244 -22.00 14.19 -19.02
C SER A 244 -20.54 14.11 -19.50
N VAL A 245 -20.32 13.36 -20.59
CA VAL A 245 -19.00 13.15 -21.19
C VAL A 245 -19.04 13.30 -22.69
N LYS A 246 -17.86 13.55 -23.28
CA LYS A 246 -17.64 13.47 -24.71
C LYS A 246 -16.60 12.41 -24.98
N LEU A 247 -16.93 11.46 -25.86
CA LEU A 247 -16.09 10.33 -26.21
C LEU A 247 -15.60 10.46 -27.65
N LYS A 248 -14.41 9.91 -27.94
CA LYS A 248 -13.81 9.80 -29.27
C LYS A 248 -14.05 8.40 -29.82
N PRO A 249 -14.24 8.21 -31.12
CA PRO A 249 -14.26 6.90 -31.77
C PRO A 249 -12.93 6.15 -31.58
N GLY A 250 -12.96 4.83 -31.51
CA GLY A 250 -11.79 3.96 -31.43
C GLY A 250 -10.87 4.19 -30.24
N TRP A 251 -11.35 4.80 -29.16
CA TRP A 251 -10.51 5.25 -28.05
C TRP A 251 -10.71 4.42 -26.78
N LYS A 252 -9.60 4.14 -26.09
CA LYS A 252 -9.62 3.44 -24.80
C LYS A 252 -9.71 4.44 -23.65
N TYR A 253 -10.71 4.30 -22.80
CA TYR A 253 -10.93 5.12 -21.62
C TYR A 253 -10.62 4.38 -20.34
N ARG A 254 -10.14 5.11 -19.31
CA ARG A 254 -9.91 4.62 -17.96
C ARG A 254 -10.14 5.71 -16.93
N PHE A 255 -10.89 5.37 -15.89
CA PHE A 255 -11.03 6.16 -14.67
C PHE A 255 -11.32 5.26 -13.48
N MET A 256 -11.24 5.81 -12.28
CA MET A 256 -11.64 5.12 -11.05
C MET A 256 -12.80 5.84 -10.39
N LEU A 257 -13.69 5.10 -9.75
CA LEU A 257 -14.61 5.61 -8.75
C LEU A 257 -13.93 5.44 -7.40
N ASN A 258 -13.63 6.52 -6.73
CA ASN A 258 -12.74 6.60 -5.59
C ASN A 258 -11.28 6.11 -5.89
N SER A 259 -10.41 6.46 -5.01
CA SER A 259 -9.05 5.93 -4.83
C SER A 259 -8.74 6.07 -3.34
N ASP A 260 -7.60 5.58 -2.88
CA ASP A 260 -7.24 5.71 -1.47
C ASP A 260 -7.10 7.17 -1.02
N ARG A 261 -6.70 8.05 -1.95
CA ARG A 261 -6.57 9.49 -1.68
C ARG A 261 -7.90 10.25 -1.79
N PHE A 262 -8.77 9.81 -2.69
CA PHE A 262 -10.03 10.49 -3.01
C PHE A 262 -11.19 9.53 -2.78
N GLN A 263 -11.91 9.69 -1.68
CA GLN A 263 -12.94 8.76 -1.21
C GLN A 263 -14.31 9.43 -1.06
N SER A 264 -14.67 10.29 -2.02
CA SER A 264 -15.89 11.09 -1.90
C SER A 264 -17.16 10.39 -2.41
N PHE A 265 -17.07 9.28 -3.16
CA PHE A 265 -18.21 8.38 -3.28
C PHE A 265 -18.43 7.67 -1.93
N ARG A 266 -19.41 8.11 -1.17
CA ARG A 266 -19.74 7.59 0.16
C ARG A 266 -21.22 7.28 0.26
N SER A 267 -21.59 6.27 1.05
CA SER A 267 -23.00 6.08 1.43
C SER A 267 -23.52 7.28 2.22
N ARG A 268 -24.83 7.40 2.36
CA ARG A 268 -25.46 8.42 3.21
C ARG A 268 -24.90 8.46 4.64
N ASP A 269 -24.45 7.31 5.14
CA ASP A 269 -23.86 7.15 6.48
C ASP A 269 -22.36 7.47 6.51
N GLY A 270 -21.80 7.98 5.41
CA GLY A 270 -20.39 8.39 5.32
C GLY A 270 -19.39 7.26 5.03
N VAL A 271 -19.82 6.01 4.85
CA VAL A 271 -18.94 4.89 4.55
C VAL A 271 -18.49 4.97 3.08
N PRO A 272 -17.17 5.01 2.79
CA PRO A 272 -16.70 5.16 1.42
C PRO A 272 -16.91 3.89 0.60
N LEU A 273 -17.23 4.08 -0.70
CA LEU A 273 -17.14 3.03 -1.72
C LEU A 273 -15.70 2.53 -1.82
N ALA A 274 -15.51 1.22 -1.91
CA ALA A 274 -14.20 0.67 -2.27
C ALA A 274 -13.79 1.17 -3.69
N PRO A 275 -12.50 1.41 -3.94
CA PRO A 275 -12.04 1.85 -5.26
C PRO A 275 -12.48 0.89 -6.38
N VAL A 276 -13.06 1.44 -7.46
CA VAL A 276 -13.50 0.67 -8.62
C VAL A 276 -12.77 1.18 -9.87
N ASP A 277 -11.99 0.30 -10.52
CA ASP A 277 -11.33 0.62 -11.79
C ASP A 277 -12.28 0.38 -12.96
N VAL A 278 -12.49 1.37 -13.80
CA VAL A 278 -13.39 1.36 -14.96
C VAL A 278 -12.58 1.59 -16.22
N THR A 279 -12.61 0.61 -17.11
CA THR A 279 -12.00 0.72 -18.44
C THR A 279 -13.03 0.34 -19.50
N PHE A 280 -13.04 1.00 -20.63
CA PHE A 280 -13.81 0.61 -21.80
C PHE A 280 -13.18 1.16 -23.08
N THR A 281 -13.59 0.65 -24.23
CA THR A 281 -13.15 1.11 -25.54
C THR A 281 -14.37 1.43 -26.41
N THR A 282 -14.35 2.57 -27.07
CA THR A 282 -15.38 2.94 -28.05
C THR A 282 -15.13 2.22 -29.38
N ARG A 283 -16.22 1.94 -30.12
CA ARG A 283 -16.10 1.44 -31.48
C ARG A 283 -15.50 2.53 -32.41
N GLU A 284 -14.88 2.10 -33.47
CA GLU A 284 -14.61 2.97 -34.63
C GLU A 284 -15.96 3.34 -35.30
N GLU A 285 -16.01 4.43 -36.00
CA GLU A 285 -17.26 4.92 -36.62
C GLU A 285 -17.95 3.87 -37.49
#